data_ada330c0047ad84acd152e931eb8f293
#
_entry.id   ada330c0047ad84acd152e931eb8f293
#
_cell.length_a   1.000
_cell.length_b   1.000
_cell.length_c   1.000
_cell.angle_alpha   90.00
_cell.angle_beta   90.00
_cell.angle_gamma   90.00
#
_symmetry.space_group_name_H-M   'P 1'
#
loop_
_entity.id
_entity.type
_entity.pdbx_description
1 polymer ?
#
loop_
_entity_poly.entity_id
_entity_poly.type
_entity_poly.pdbx_seq_one_letter_code
_entity_poly.pdbx_strand_id
1 'polypeptide(L)'
;MVIKLGGSTLEGLNEAFFRNFKALQDEGYQLILTHGGGPAINRELAKANIQSHTVNGLRVTSEHMIDIVQSTLIGKVNPALVHELNAAGITAVGLNGFDGTLLESTYLDKETYGFVGEVMNVNTALLDALTAAGIVPVIACIGATKEGQALNINGDTVASEIALAVKAESLLLVTDVAGIRINDEYQKEVTEADINDWIEEGHIYGGMIPKVQGAVACL
;
A
#
# COMPACT_ATOMS: atom_id res chain seq x y z
N MET A 1 -6.70 -6.12 -11.53
CA MET A 1 -5.26 -6.07 -11.08
C MET A 1 -5.11 -5.04 -9.99
N VAL A 2 -4.38 -5.35 -8.93
CA VAL A 2 -4.00 -4.38 -7.89
C VAL A 2 -2.53 -4.02 -8.04
N ILE A 3 -2.21 -2.72 -7.99
CA ILE A 3 -0.84 -2.20 -8.13
C ILE A 3 -0.49 -1.41 -6.86
N LYS A 4 0.55 -1.82 -6.16
CA LYS A 4 1.03 -1.12 -4.97
C LYS A 4 2.27 -0.31 -5.29
N LEU A 5 2.27 0.97 -4.99
CA LEU A 5 3.43 1.85 -5.08
C LEU A 5 4.11 2.03 -3.73
N GLY A 6 5.39 1.68 -3.66
CA GLY A 6 6.22 1.99 -2.49
C GLY A 6 6.36 3.50 -2.29
N GLY A 7 6.46 3.94 -1.02
CA GLY A 7 6.62 5.38 -0.74
C GLY A 7 7.88 6.00 -1.35
N SER A 8 8.96 5.23 -1.48
CA SER A 8 10.21 5.64 -2.13
C SER A 8 10.09 5.72 -3.65
N THR A 9 9.22 4.91 -4.26
CA THR A 9 9.02 4.89 -5.70
C THR A 9 8.15 6.03 -6.22
N LEU A 10 7.30 6.61 -5.36
CA LEU A 10 6.39 7.71 -5.73
C LEU A 10 7.14 8.95 -6.26
N GLU A 11 8.30 9.27 -5.70
CA GLU A 11 9.11 10.42 -6.13
C GLU A 11 9.88 10.15 -7.45
N GLY A 12 9.92 8.90 -7.90
CA GLY A 12 10.61 8.46 -9.11
C GLY A 12 9.69 8.03 -10.25
N LEU A 13 8.39 8.25 -10.15
CA LEU A 13 7.45 7.95 -11.24
C LEU A 13 7.79 8.82 -12.46
N ASN A 14 7.80 8.19 -13.62
CA ASN A 14 8.16 8.84 -14.87
C ASN A 14 7.10 8.59 -15.95
N GLU A 15 7.23 9.27 -17.09
CA GLU A 15 6.28 9.14 -18.21
C GLU A 15 6.09 7.69 -18.68
N ALA A 16 7.13 6.84 -18.57
CA ALA A 16 7.02 5.44 -18.96
C ALA A 16 6.08 4.67 -18.04
N PHE A 17 6.10 4.95 -16.74
CA PHE A 17 5.15 4.36 -15.79
C PHE A 17 3.70 4.69 -16.20
N PHE A 18 3.38 5.98 -16.39
CA PHE A 18 2.03 6.39 -16.72
C PHE A 18 1.57 5.87 -18.07
N ARG A 19 2.46 5.84 -19.07
CA ARG A 19 2.18 5.24 -20.39
C ARG A 19 1.88 3.75 -20.28
N ASN A 20 2.67 2.99 -19.53
CA ASN A 20 2.43 1.55 -19.34
C ASN A 20 1.15 1.29 -18.53
N PHE A 21 0.88 2.12 -17.51
CA PHE A 21 -0.35 2.04 -16.74
C PHE A 21 -1.58 2.28 -17.64
N LYS A 22 -1.52 3.30 -18.49
CA LYS A 22 -2.58 3.60 -19.47
C LYS A 22 -2.76 2.46 -20.46
N ALA A 23 -1.67 1.85 -20.93
CA ALA A 23 -1.73 0.71 -21.84
C ALA A 23 -2.49 -0.49 -21.22
N LEU A 24 -2.22 -0.81 -19.95
CA LEU A 24 -2.97 -1.85 -19.22
C LEU A 24 -4.47 -1.54 -19.16
N GLN A 25 -4.83 -0.27 -18.90
CA GLN A 25 -6.23 0.16 -18.89
C GLN A 25 -6.87 0.02 -20.28
N ASP A 26 -6.15 0.39 -21.34
CA ASP A 26 -6.62 0.28 -22.73
C ASP A 26 -6.75 -1.17 -23.20
N GLU A 27 -5.97 -2.10 -22.63
CA GLU A 27 -6.11 -3.54 -22.80
C GLU A 27 -7.32 -4.14 -22.05
N GLY A 28 -8.03 -3.32 -21.27
CA GLY A 28 -9.25 -3.73 -20.57
C GLY A 28 -9.04 -4.16 -19.12
N TYR A 29 -7.84 -4.02 -18.55
CA TYR A 29 -7.64 -4.31 -17.14
C TYR A 29 -8.33 -3.27 -16.25
N GLN A 30 -9.09 -3.77 -15.27
CA GLN A 30 -9.57 -2.96 -14.17
C GLN A 30 -8.43 -2.78 -13.16
N LEU A 31 -7.97 -1.54 -12.99
CA LEU A 31 -6.81 -1.22 -12.17
C LEU A 31 -7.22 -0.56 -10.86
N ILE A 32 -6.64 -1.04 -9.77
CA ILE A 32 -6.73 -0.46 -8.42
C ILE A 32 -5.30 -0.11 -7.99
N LEU A 33 -5.08 1.10 -7.53
CA LEU A 33 -3.79 1.56 -7.08
C LEU A 33 -3.78 1.77 -5.56
N THR A 34 -2.78 1.25 -4.88
CA THR A 34 -2.53 1.55 -3.47
C THR A 34 -1.18 2.20 -3.30
N HIS A 35 -1.04 3.07 -2.31
CA HIS A 35 0.24 3.72 -2.06
C HIS A 35 0.53 3.89 -0.57
N GLY A 36 1.81 3.79 -0.23
CA GLY A 36 2.34 4.27 1.04
C GLY A 36 2.83 5.72 0.96
N GLY A 37 3.72 6.11 1.85
CA GLY A 37 4.30 7.46 1.85
C GLY A 37 5.36 7.63 2.93
N GLY A 38 6.11 6.57 3.24
CA GLY A 38 7.12 6.57 4.31
C GLY A 38 8.05 7.79 4.28
N PRO A 39 8.69 8.13 3.16
CA PRO A 39 9.54 9.32 3.06
C PRO A 39 8.80 10.63 3.34
N ALA A 40 7.58 10.81 2.82
CA ALA A 40 6.77 12.00 3.07
C ALA A 40 6.38 12.11 4.56
N ILE A 41 5.95 11.00 5.16
CA ILE A 41 5.65 10.92 6.60
C ILE A 41 6.89 11.30 7.42
N ASN A 42 8.06 10.74 7.10
CA ASN A 42 9.30 11.06 7.82
C ASN A 42 9.64 12.56 7.75
N ARG A 43 9.46 13.19 6.60
CA ARG A 43 9.66 14.64 6.45
C ARG A 43 8.72 15.46 7.34
N GLU A 44 7.44 15.09 7.41
CA GLU A 44 6.47 15.83 8.21
C GLU A 44 6.68 15.59 9.72
N LEU A 45 7.00 14.37 10.14
CA LEU A 45 7.37 14.08 11.53
C LEU A 45 8.63 14.84 11.95
N ALA A 46 9.65 14.91 11.09
CA ALA A 46 10.86 15.68 11.36
C ALA A 46 10.58 17.18 11.54
N LYS A 47 9.68 17.77 10.73
CA LYS A 47 9.23 19.17 10.89
C LYS A 47 8.54 19.41 12.23
N ALA A 48 7.84 18.39 12.74
CA ALA A 48 7.18 18.42 14.04
C ALA A 48 8.12 18.06 15.21
N ASN A 49 9.43 17.80 14.93
CA ASN A 49 10.42 17.31 15.90
C ASN A 49 10.00 15.97 16.56
N ILE A 50 9.29 15.13 15.85
CA ILE A 50 8.88 13.79 16.29
C ILE A 50 9.81 12.74 15.68
N GLN A 51 10.43 11.93 16.53
CA GLN A 51 11.24 10.80 16.10
C GLN A 51 10.32 9.61 15.76
N SER A 52 10.62 8.93 14.66
CA SER A 52 9.92 7.72 14.22
C SER A 52 10.83 6.52 14.33
N HIS A 53 10.30 5.41 14.80
CA HIS A 53 10.98 4.12 14.81
C HIS A 53 10.06 3.02 14.27
N THR A 54 10.66 1.89 13.92
CA THR A 54 9.94 0.71 13.42
C THR A 54 10.22 -0.49 14.30
N VAL A 55 9.22 -1.33 14.44
CA VAL A 55 9.32 -2.65 15.07
C VAL A 55 8.80 -3.66 14.05
N ASN A 56 9.56 -4.71 13.77
CA ASN A 56 9.23 -5.73 12.76
C ASN A 56 8.84 -5.15 11.38
N GLY A 57 9.49 -4.05 10.97
CA GLY A 57 9.18 -3.37 9.71
C GLY A 57 7.94 -2.47 9.72
N LEU A 58 7.18 -2.44 10.81
CA LEU A 58 6.01 -1.59 10.99
C LEU A 58 6.39 -0.30 11.74
N ARG A 59 5.88 0.84 11.29
CA ARG A 59 6.08 2.13 11.97
C ARG A 59 5.24 2.18 13.24
N VAL A 60 5.88 2.18 14.40
CA VAL A 60 5.19 2.48 15.66
C VAL A 60 4.60 3.89 15.56
N THR A 61 3.30 3.99 15.75
CA THR A 61 2.54 5.22 15.49
C THR A 61 1.82 5.67 16.77
N SER A 62 2.35 6.69 17.43
CA SER A 62 1.71 7.26 18.62
C SER A 62 0.46 8.09 18.27
N GLU A 63 -0.31 8.47 19.27
CA GLU A 63 -1.49 9.33 19.12
C GLU A 63 -1.15 10.67 18.43
N HIS A 64 -0.03 11.28 18.74
CA HIS A 64 0.42 12.51 18.07
C HIS A 64 0.92 12.28 16.65
N MET A 65 1.34 11.06 16.34
CA MET A 65 1.82 10.72 15.00
C MET A 65 0.70 10.41 14.03
N ILE A 66 -0.40 9.81 14.48
CA ILE A 66 -1.46 9.36 13.56
C ILE A 66 -2.08 10.51 12.77
N ASP A 67 -2.27 11.67 13.39
CA ASP A 67 -2.79 12.86 12.71
C ASP A 67 -1.86 13.35 11.60
N ILE A 68 -0.54 13.31 11.86
CA ILE A 68 0.48 13.68 10.86
C ILE A 68 0.51 12.65 9.74
N VAL A 69 0.46 11.36 10.06
CA VAL A 69 0.45 10.27 9.08
C VAL A 69 -0.79 10.39 8.18
N GLN A 70 -1.97 10.51 8.78
CA GLN A 70 -3.24 10.66 8.06
C GLN A 70 -3.22 11.89 7.15
N SER A 71 -2.93 13.07 7.69
CA SER A 71 -2.90 14.31 6.92
C SER A 71 -1.85 14.28 5.80
N THR A 72 -0.72 13.63 6.01
CA THR A 72 0.32 13.48 4.99
C THR A 72 -0.15 12.57 3.86
N LEU A 73 -0.67 11.39 4.19
CA LEU A 73 -1.09 10.43 3.17
C LEU A 73 -2.30 10.92 2.39
N ILE A 74 -3.35 11.39 3.08
CA ILE A 74 -4.61 11.81 2.46
C ILE A 74 -4.50 13.21 1.85
N GLY A 75 -3.82 14.14 2.53
CA GLY A 75 -3.81 15.55 2.13
C GLY A 75 -2.65 15.96 1.21
N LYS A 76 -1.59 15.15 1.12
CA LYS A 76 -0.40 15.48 0.31
C LYS A 76 -0.06 14.41 -0.71
N VAL A 77 0.16 13.17 -0.27
CA VAL A 77 0.66 12.10 -1.15
C VAL A 77 -0.41 11.66 -2.13
N ASN A 78 -1.60 11.32 -1.62
CA ASN A 78 -2.71 10.84 -2.45
C ASN A 78 -3.13 11.84 -3.52
N PRO A 79 -3.45 13.11 -3.22
CA PRO A 79 -3.88 14.06 -4.24
C PRO A 79 -2.77 14.40 -5.25
N ALA A 80 -1.49 14.35 -4.88
CA ALA A 80 -0.39 14.53 -5.82
C ALA A 80 -0.35 13.40 -6.86
N LEU A 81 -0.44 12.14 -6.41
CA LEU A 81 -0.47 10.97 -7.29
C LEU A 81 -1.72 10.96 -8.18
N VAL A 82 -2.89 11.29 -7.63
CA VAL A 82 -4.13 11.42 -8.40
C VAL A 82 -4.01 12.49 -9.46
N HIS A 83 -3.38 13.62 -9.14
CA HIS A 83 -3.14 14.69 -10.12
C HIS A 83 -2.26 14.22 -11.29
N GLU A 84 -1.17 13.51 -11.01
CA GLU A 84 -0.25 13.00 -12.04
C GLU A 84 -0.94 11.98 -12.96
N LEU A 85 -1.76 11.07 -12.40
CA LEU A 85 -2.56 10.11 -13.18
C LEU A 85 -3.54 10.84 -14.09
N ASN A 86 -4.31 11.81 -13.57
CA ASN A 86 -5.26 12.58 -14.36
C ASN A 86 -4.55 13.42 -15.45
N ALA A 87 -3.39 14.00 -15.16
CA ALA A 87 -2.58 14.72 -16.14
C ALA A 87 -2.08 13.81 -17.27
N ALA A 88 -1.86 12.52 -16.98
CA ALA A 88 -1.50 11.49 -17.96
C ALA A 88 -2.71 10.91 -18.72
N GLY A 89 -3.93 11.45 -18.51
CA GLY A 89 -5.15 10.98 -19.19
C GLY A 89 -5.78 9.72 -18.56
N ILE A 90 -5.41 9.38 -17.32
CA ILE A 90 -5.97 8.28 -16.55
C ILE A 90 -6.96 8.87 -15.54
N THR A 91 -8.26 8.64 -15.74
CA THR A 91 -9.27 9.12 -14.78
C THR A 91 -9.10 8.41 -13.44
N ALA A 92 -8.68 9.12 -12.42
CA ALA A 92 -8.39 8.58 -11.11
C ALA A 92 -9.07 9.37 -9.99
N VAL A 93 -9.40 8.70 -8.89
CA VAL A 93 -9.97 9.28 -7.68
C VAL A 93 -9.20 8.81 -6.46
N GLY A 94 -8.89 9.74 -5.55
CA GLY A 94 -8.23 9.43 -4.29
C GLY A 94 -9.21 8.94 -3.24
N LEU A 95 -8.84 7.88 -2.53
CA LEU A 95 -9.62 7.25 -1.46
C LEU A 95 -8.72 6.87 -0.29
N ASN A 96 -9.36 6.62 0.83
CA ASN A 96 -8.78 6.06 2.05
C ASN A 96 -9.82 5.24 2.81
N GLY A 97 -9.51 4.68 3.97
CA GLY A 97 -10.39 3.79 4.70
C GLY A 97 -11.72 4.39 5.16
N PHE A 98 -11.81 5.72 5.31
CA PHE A 98 -13.04 6.39 5.69
C PHE A 98 -14.05 6.50 4.54
N ASP A 99 -13.56 6.58 3.29
CA ASP A 99 -14.40 6.83 2.12
C ASP A 99 -15.29 5.60 1.85
N GLY A 100 -16.58 5.74 2.07
CA GLY A 100 -17.53 4.63 1.93
C GLY A 100 -17.21 3.43 2.83
N THR A 101 -16.55 3.64 3.98
CA THR A 101 -16.05 2.56 4.85
C THR A 101 -15.18 1.55 4.09
N LEU A 102 -14.28 2.07 3.23
CA LEU A 102 -13.50 1.24 2.30
C LEU A 102 -12.60 0.23 3.00
N LEU A 103 -11.89 0.66 4.08
CA LEU A 103 -11.01 -0.21 4.87
C LEU A 103 -11.44 -0.16 6.34
N GLU A 104 -12.44 -0.98 6.69
CA GLU A 104 -12.80 -1.18 8.09
C GLU A 104 -11.66 -1.91 8.78
N SER A 105 -11.17 -1.36 9.89
CA SER A 105 -9.92 -1.80 10.50
C SER A 105 -10.03 -1.86 12.02
N THR A 106 -9.15 -2.65 12.63
CA THR A 106 -8.95 -2.69 14.08
C THR A 106 -7.48 -2.47 14.42
N TYR A 107 -7.17 -2.25 15.70
CA TYR A 107 -5.77 -2.18 16.14
C TYR A 107 -5.08 -3.54 15.96
N LEU A 108 -3.90 -3.53 15.35
CA LEU A 108 -3.07 -4.74 15.23
C LEU A 108 -2.58 -5.22 16.62
N ASP A 109 -1.93 -4.34 17.35
CA ASP A 109 -1.54 -4.48 18.75
C ASP A 109 -1.25 -3.07 19.28
N LYS A 110 -2.20 -2.53 20.04
CA LYS A 110 -2.13 -1.14 20.49
C LYS A 110 -1.00 -0.89 21.48
N GLU A 111 -0.62 -1.88 22.27
CA GLU A 111 0.46 -1.73 23.26
C GLU A 111 1.83 -1.68 22.59
N THR A 112 2.05 -2.52 21.57
CA THR A 112 3.32 -2.62 20.85
C THR A 112 3.46 -1.54 19.76
N TYR A 113 2.41 -1.30 18.97
CA TYR A 113 2.50 -0.49 17.76
C TYR A 113 1.74 0.83 17.83
N GLY A 114 0.90 1.03 18.85
CA GLY A 114 0.05 2.22 18.98
C GLY A 114 -1.09 2.21 17.95
N PHE A 115 -1.19 3.27 17.16
CA PHE A 115 -2.25 3.48 16.16
C PHE A 115 -1.92 2.82 14.80
N VAL A 116 -1.45 1.58 14.84
CA VAL A 116 -1.27 0.72 13.69
C VAL A 116 -2.44 -0.25 13.59
N GLY A 117 -2.97 -0.42 12.39
CA GLY A 117 -4.15 -1.23 12.15
C GLY A 117 -3.91 -2.44 11.25
N GLU A 118 -4.85 -3.37 11.35
CA GLU A 118 -5.08 -4.44 10.40
C GLU A 118 -6.47 -4.27 9.76
N VAL A 119 -6.60 -4.69 8.50
CA VAL A 119 -7.85 -4.59 7.75
C VAL A 119 -8.75 -5.76 8.14
N MET A 120 -9.99 -5.46 8.54
CA MET A 120 -11.00 -6.44 8.90
C MET A 120 -11.98 -6.70 7.74
N ASN A 121 -12.24 -5.64 6.95
CA ASN A 121 -13.15 -5.73 5.81
C ASN A 121 -12.81 -4.67 4.76
N VAL A 122 -12.99 -5.02 3.50
CA VAL A 122 -12.83 -4.13 2.34
C VAL A 122 -14.20 -3.96 1.65
N ASN A 123 -14.63 -2.73 1.47
CA ASN A 123 -15.85 -2.45 0.70
C ASN A 123 -15.59 -2.60 -0.81
N THR A 124 -15.68 -3.83 -1.30
CA THR A 124 -15.44 -4.15 -2.72
C THR A 124 -16.48 -3.52 -3.63
N ALA A 125 -17.72 -3.31 -3.17
CA ALA A 125 -18.78 -2.72 -3.99
C ALA A 125 -18.43 -1.29 -4.44
N LEU A 126 -17.72 -0.52 -3.60
CA LEU A 126 -17.22 0.80 -3.99
C LEU A 126 -16.13 0.68 -5.07
N LEU A 127 -15.21 -0.26 -4.92
CA LEU A 127 -14.12 -0.48 -5.88
C LEU A 127 -14.64 -0.98 -7.23
N ASP A 128 -15.58 -1.93 -7.21
CA ASP A 128 -16.22 -2.48 -8.41
C ASP A 128 -16.99 -1.40 -9.18
N ALA A 129 -17.73 -0.54 -8.47
CA ALA A 129 -18.46 0.56 -9.10
C ALA A 129 -17.53 1.56 -9.79
N LEU A 130 -16.40 1.91 -9.17
CA LEU A 130 -15.43 2.83 -9.74
C LEU A 130 -14.71 2.22 -10.95
N THR A 131 -14.21 1.01 -10.81
CA THR A 131 -13.47 0.33 -11.89
C THR A 131 -14.37 0.02 -13.08
N ALA A 132 -15.63 -0.37 -12.86
CA ALA A 132 -16.63 -0.56 -13.92
C ALA A 132 -16.94 0.74 -14.67
N ALA A 133 -16.81 1.90 -14.02
CA ALA A 133 -16.94 3.22 -14.65
C ALA A 133 -15.63 3.68 -15.35
N GLY A 134 -14.59 2.85 -15.38
CA GLY A 134 -13.28 3.21 -15.94
C GLY A 134 -12.47 4.18 -15.07
N ILE A 135 -12.86 4.35 -13.81
CA ILE A 135 -12.17 5.22 -12.84
C ILE A 135 -11.20 4.37 -12.02
N VAL A 136 -9.96 4.81 -11.92
CA VAL A 136 -8.93 4.16 -11.11
C VAL A 136 -9.01 4.66 -9.66
N PRO A 137 -9.39 3.79 -8.69
CA PRO A 137 -9.29 4.14 -7.28
C PRO A 137 -7.83 4.14 -6.83
N VAL A 138 -7.39 5.22 -6.20
CA VAL A 138 -6.04 5.42 -5.63
C VAL A 138 -6.15 5.46 -4.11
N ILE A 139 -5.73 4.41 -3.43
CA ILE A 139 -6.05 4.17 -2.03
C ILE A 139 -4.83 4.46 -1.15
N ALA A 140 -4.98 5.43 -0.25
CA ALA A 140 -4.01 5.70 0.81
C ALA A 140 -4.13 4.66 1.93
N CYS A 141 -2.99 4.23 2.49
CA CYS A 141 -2.92 3.17 3.51
C CYS A 141 -3.32 3.69 4.91
N ILE A 142 -4.53 4.26 5.00
CA ILE A 142 -5.18 4.67 6.24
C ILE A 142 -6.48 3.90 6.36
N GLY A 143 -6.61 3.11 7.42
CA GLY A 143 -7.85 2.44 7.79
C GLY A 143 -8.64 3.24 8.81
N ALA A 144 -9.89 2.84 9.04
CA ALA A 144 -10.77 3.45 10.04
C ALA A 144 -11.42 2.38 10.91
N THR A 145 -11.46 2.60 12.23
CA THR A 145 -12.29 1.78 13.11
C THR A 145 -13.76 2.16 12.96
N LYS A 146 -14.66 1.34 13.49
CA LYS A 146 -16.10 1.63 13.51
C LYS A 146 -16.45 2.94 14.22
N GLU A 147 -15.62 3.31 15.19
CA GLU A 147 -15.77 4.54 15.99
C GLU A 147 -15.14 5.76 15.29
N GLY A 148 -14.52 5.56 14.11
CA GLY A 148 -13.93 6.64 13.32
C GLY A 148 -12.48 6.97 13.70
N GLN A 149 -11.77 6.09 14.40
CA GLN A 149 -10.35 6.26 14.69
C GLN A 149 -9.51 5.89 13.46
N ALA A 150 -8.66 6.81 13.03
CA ALA A 150 -7.68 6.53 11.97
C ALA A 150 -6.60 5.57 12.45
N LEU A 151 -6.22 4.62 11.59
CA LEU A 151 -5.14 3.68 11.82
C LEU A 151 -4.16 3.67 10.63
N ASN A 152 -2.88 3.75 10.95
CA ASN A 152 -1.82 3.59 9.97
C ASN A 152 -1.66 2.11 9.62
N ILE A 153 -1.83 1.75 8.35
CA ILE A 153 -1.73 0.36 7.92
C ILE A 153 -0.50 0.20 7.01
N ASN A 154 0.19 -0.92 7.12
CA ASN A 154 1.28 -1.24 6.20
C ASN A 154 0.76 -1.28 4.75
N GLY A 155 1.50 -0.62 3.83
CA GLY A 155 1.05 -0.50 2.45
C GLY A 155 1.02 -1.82 1.68
N ASP A 156 1.89 -2.76 2.01
CA ASP A 156 1.89 -4.08 1.39
C ASP A 156 0.68 -4.89 1.91
N THR A 157 0.35 -4.76 3.21
CA THR A 157 -0.85 -5.36 3.81
C THR A 157 -2.13 -4.84 3.16
N VAL A 158 -2.29 -3.50 3.01
CA VAL A 158 -3.48 -2.94 2.34
C VAL A 158 -3.62 -3.47 0.92
N ALA A 159 -2.51 -3.55 0.18
CA ALA A 159 -2.54 -4.04 -1.20
C ALA A 159 -2.97 -5.51 -1.28
N SER A 160 -2.47 -6.35 -0.38
CA SER A 160 -2.81 -7.77 -0.31
C SER A 160 -4.27 -7.98 0.09
N GLU A 161 -4.75 -7.27 1.13
CA GLU A 161 -6.14 -7.36 1.58
C GLU A 161 -7.15 -6.92 0.49
N ILE A 162 -6.82 -5.84 -0.23
CA ILE A 162 -7.63 -5.41 -1.37
C ILE A 162 -7.59 -6.46 -2.49
N ALA A 163 -6.40 -6.99 -2.84
CA ALA A 163 -6.27 -7.98 -3.89
C ALA A 163 -7.07 -9.26 -3.60
N LEU A 164 -7.01 -9.74 -2.35
CA LEU A 164 -7.81 -10.86 -1.86
C LEU A 164 -9.31 -10.56 -1.95
N ALA A 165 -9.75 -9.42 -1.43
CA ALA A 165 -11.16 -9.06 -1.36
C ALA A 165 -11.81 -8.93 -2.74
N VAL A 166 -11.11 -8.29 -3.71
CA VAL A 166 -11.60 -8.15 -5.10
C VAL A 166 -11.29 -9.36 -5.98
N LYS A 167 -10.64 -10.40 -5.44
CA LYS A 167 -10.19 -11.59 -6.18
C LYS A 167 -9.37 -11.19 -7.41
N ALA A 168 -8.38 -10.34 -7.19
CA ALA A 168 -7.54 -9.82 -8.27
C ALA A 168 -6.75 -10.96 -8.95
N GLU A 169 -6.70 -10.95 -10.27
CA GLU A 169 -5.87 -11.90 -11.04
C GLU A 169 -4.37 -11.72 -10.78
N SER A 170 -3.97 -10.51 -10.35
CA SER A 170 -2.57 -10.23 -10.03
C SER A 170 -2.43 -9.06 -9.06
N LEU A 171 -1.41 -9.15 -8.22
CA LEU A 171 -0.90 -8.09 -7.37
C LEU A 171 0.50 -7.71 -7.82
N LEU A 172 0.69 -6.46 -8.25
CA LEU A 172 1.99 -5.93 -8.66
C LEU A 172 2.54 -5.02 -7.56
N LEU A 173 3.67 -5.41 -6.99
CA LEU A 173 4.39 -4.61 -5.99
C LEU A 173 5.52 -3.83 -6.66
N VAL A 174 5.29 -2.53 -6.91
CA VAL A 174 6.30 -1.63 -7.46
C VAL A 174 7.16 -1.11 -6.31
N THR A 175 8.43 -1.43 -6.34
CA THR A 175 9.39 -1.18 -5.25
C THR A 175 10.72 -0.70 -5.82
N ASP A 176 11.59 -0.18 -4.96
CA ASP A 176 12.94 0.26 -5.26
C ASP A 176 13.99 -0.88 -5.30
N VAL A 177 13.54 -2.11 -5.07
CA VAL A 177 14.37 -3.32 -5.20
C VAL A 177 13.94 -4.13 -6.42
N ALA A 178 14.90 -4.75 -7.11
CA ALA A 178 14.62 -5.50 -8.34
C ALA A 178 13.89 -6.85 -8.12
N GLY A 179 13.79 -7.31 -6.87
CA GLY A 179 13.12 -8.57 -6.52
C GLY A 179 13.71 -9.23 -5.28
N ILE A 180 13.33 -10.47 -5.04
CA ILE A 180 13.92 -11.32 -4.01
C ILE A 180 15.31 -11.75 -4.46
N ARG A 181 16.32 -11.50 -3.62
CA ARG A 181 17.72 -11.81 -3.91
C ARG A 181 18.24 -12.87 -2.93
N ILE A 182 18.60 -14.02 -3.48
CA ILE A 182 19.16 -15.15 -2.74
C ILE A 182 20.54 -15.49 -3.30
N ASN A 183 21.54 -15.60 -2.44
CA ASN A 183 22.94 -15.88 -2.85
C ASN A 183 23.43 -14.98 -3.99
N ASP A 184 23.13 -13.68 -3.88
CA ASP A 184 23.49 -12.65 -4.87
C ASP A 184 22.79 -12.73 -6.24
N GLU A 185 21.79 -13.61 -6.39
CA GLU A 185 20.97 -13.75 -7.61
C GLU A 185 19.51 -13.37 -7.36
N TYR A 186 18.94 -12.60 -8.29
CA TYR A 186 17.50 -12.29 -8.27
C TYR A 186 16.68 -13.48 -8.74
N GLN A 187 15.70 -13.85 -7.95
CA GLN A 187 14.80 -14.95 -8.25
C GLN A 187 13.70 -14.47 -9.21
N LYS A 188 13.51 -15.18 -10.31
CA LYS A 188 12.48 -14.85 -11.32
C LYS A 188 11.11 -15.41 -10.96
N GLU A 189 11.10 -16.58 -10.37
CA GLU A 189 9.91 -17.30 -9.93
C GLU A 189 10.21 -17.87 -8.56
N VAL A 190 9.24 -17.77 -7.66
CA VAL A 190 9.35 -18.30 -6.30
C VAL A 190 8.02 -18.91 -5.89
N THR A 191 8.07 -19.97 -5.11
CA THR A 191 6.90 -20.61 -4.51
C THR A 191 6.73 -20.18 -3.06
N GLU A 192 5.56 -20.45 -2.49
CA GLU A 192 5.32 -20.25 -1.05
C GLU A 192 6.33 -21.03 -0.20
N ALA A 193 6.66 -22.27 -0.58
CA ALA A 193 7.63 -23.09 0.12
C ALA A 193 9.02 -22.43 0.13
N ASP A 194 9.50 -21.94 -1.02
CA ASP A 194 10.78 -21.23 -1.12
C ASP A 194 10.81 -20.01 -0.18
N ILE A 195 9.72 -19.25 -0.13
CA ILE A 195 9.62 -18.05 0.72
C ILE A 195 9.72 -18.43 2.21
N ASN A 196 9.00 -19.46 2.63
CA ASN A 196 9.01 -19.92 4.02
C ASN A 196 10.42 -20.41 4.42
N ASP A 197 11.04 -21.23 3.59
CA ASP A 197 12.40 -21.73 3.82
C ASP A 197 13.40 -20.57 3.91
N TRP A 198 13.35 -19.60 3.02
CA TRP A 198 14.25 -18.46 3.01
C TRP A 198 14.03 -17.46 4.16
N ILE A 199 12.81 -17.41 4.73
CA ILE A 199 12.56 -16.66 5.97
C ILE A 199 13.21 -17.40 7.16
N GLU A 200 13.04 -18.74 7.26
CA GLU A 200 13.63 -19.55 8.32
C GLU A 200 15.17 -19.55 8.26
N GLU A 201 15.74 -19.59 7.07
CA GLU A 201 17.19 -19.53 6.83
C GLU A 201 17.76 -18.12 7.03
N GLY A 202 16.91 -17.09 7.18
CA GLY A 202 17.33 -15.71 7.38
C GLY A 202 17.78 -14.98 6.11
N HIS A 203 17.52 -15.52 4.94
CA HIS A 203 17.75 -14.87 3.65
C HIS A 203 16.75 -13.74 3.39
N ILE A 204 15.50 -13.94 3.82
CA ILE A 204 14.44 -12.92 3.78
C ILE A 204 14.25 -12.38 5.21
N TYR A 205 14.44 -11.08 5.40
CA TYR A 205 14.38 -10.44 6.72
C TYR A 205 13.80 -9.02 6.67
N GLY A 206 13.47 -8.47 7.85
CA GLY A 206 13.04 -7.08 8.02
C GLY A 206 11.80 -6.72 7.19
N GLY A 207 11.85 -5.60 6.49
CA GLY A 207 10.74 -5.09 5.68
C GLY A 207 10.40 -5.93 4.44
N MET A 208 11.21 -6.93 4.08
CA MET A 208 10.89 -7.86 3.00
C MET A 208 9.86 -8.91 3.44
N ILE A 209 9.86 -9.31 4.72
CA ILE A 209 8.93 -10.32 5.25
C ILE A 209 7.46 -9.95 4.99
N PRO A 210 6.95 -8.77 5.39
CA PRO A 210 5.54 -8.43 5.12
C PRO A 210 5.22 -8.34 3.63
N LYS A 211 6.20 -7.98 2.77
CA LYS A 211 6.00 -7.95 1.30
C LYS A 211 5.74 -9.34 0.74
N VAL A 212 6.63 -10.30 1.07
CA VAL A 212 6.51 -11.67 0.54
C VAL A 212 5.34 -12.42 1.14
N GLN A 213 5.08 -12.25 2.45
CA GLN A 213 3.91 -12.84 3.10
C GLN A 213 2.59 -12.33 2.53
N GLY A 214 2.51 -11.01 2.27
CA GLY A 214 1.34 -10.42 1.60
C GLY A 214 1.14 -10.95 0.18
N ALA A 215 2.22 -11.17 -0.57
CA ALA A 215 2.14 -11.77 -1.90
C ALA A 215 1.68 -13.23 -1.84
N VAL A 216 2.23 -14.02 -0.91
CA VAL A 216 1.83 -15.43 -0.68
C VAL A 216 0.35 -15.55 -0.31
N ALA A 217 -0.15 -14.67 0.56
CA ALA A 217 -1.57 -14.68 0.94
C ALA A 217 -2.53 -14.43 -0.25
N CYS A 218 -2.02 -13.92 -1.37
CA CYS A 218 -2.80 -13.66 -2.59
C CYS A 218 -2.71 -14.80 -3.62
N LEU A 219 -1.96 -15.87 -3.34
CA LEU A 219 -1.86 -17.06 -4.20
C LEU A 219 -2.99 -18.04 -3.90
#